data_e98221a3626bf5fc6593fedbf6f34c89
#
_entry.id   e98221a3626bf5fc6593fedbf6f34c89
#
_cell.length_a   1.000
_cell.length_b   1.000
_cell.length_c   1.000
_cell.angle_alpha   90.00
_cell.angle_beta   90.00
_cell.angle_gamma   90.00
#
_symmetry.space_group_name_H-M   'P 1'
#
loop_
_entity.id
_entity.type
_entity.pdbx_description
1 polymer ?
#
loop_
_entity_poly.entity_id
_entity_poly.type
_entity_poly.pdbx_seq_one_letter_code
_entity_poly.pdbx_strand_id
1 'polypeptide(L)'
;CRFMCSVMRRPPRSTLVPYPTLFRSQDFGTVRVGDIKYRDINGDGVVNTFDQVAIGYTTVPEINYGFGVSLGWKGLDVSVFFSGVGHVTRIIGGYNLYGGASNYIRQGQIFADVAENRWSLANPDPNAKYPRMSTTRMENNLQKSTYWQRDMSFLRLKNAEIGYTLPKAWTKKAGLSTVRFYLQGVNLLTFSDFDLWDPELEADYGNQYPTVRTVTLGVNLNI
;
A
#
# COMPACT_ATOMS: atom_id res chain seq x y z
N CYS A 1 17.26 5.35 10.46
CA CYS A 1 15.88 5.63 10.91
C CYS A 1 15.56 4.73 12.09
N ARG A 2 15.19 5.33 13.23
CA ARG A 2 14.72 4.57 14.39
C ARG A 2 13.18 4.54 14.35
N PHE A 3 12.60 3.37 14.44
CA PHE A 3 11.16 3.17 14.48
C PHE A 3 10.79 2.49 15.79
N MET A 4 9.60 2.77 16.28
CA MET A 4 9.08 2.14 17.48
C MET A 4 8.43 0.79 17.14
N CYS A 5 8.79 -0.27 17.85
CA CYS A 5 8.18 -1.58 17.67
C CYS A 5 6.85 -1.64 18.40
N SER A 6 5.77 -1.90 17.68
CA SER A 6 4.48 -2.21 18.25
C SER A 6 4.13 -3.65 17.95
N VAL A 7 3.91 -4.45 18.98
CA VAL A 7 3.32 -5.78 18.84
C VAL A 7 1.97 -5.75 19.50
N MET A 8 0.90 -5.71 18.70
CA MET A 8 -0.42 -6.06 19.22
C MET A 8 -0.41 -7.56 19.56
N ARG A 9 -0.13 -7.92 20.80
CA ARG A 9 -0.57 -9.22 21.29
C ARG A 9 -2.06 -9.12 21.53
N ARG A 10 -2.83 -9.99 20.88
CA ARG A 10 -4.21 -10.26 21.23
C ARG A 10 -4.24 -10.54 22.74
N PRO A 11 -5.05 -9.82 23.54
CA PRO A 11 -5.26 -10.25 24.91
C PRO A 11 -5.82 -11.69 24.88
N PRO A 12 -5.43 -12.57 25.82
CA PRO A 12 -6.03 -13.89 25.91
C PRO A 12 -7.54 -13.69 26.06
N ARG A 13 -8.32 -14.48 25.30
CA ARG A 13 -9.77 -14.53 25.44
C ARG A 13 -10.08 -14.80 26.90
N SER A 14 -10.94 -13.95 27.47
CA SER A 14 -11.53 -14.07 28.80
C SER A 14 -10.61 -13.92 30.01
N THR A 15 -10.39 -12.69 30.43
CA THR A 15 -10.48 -12.31 31.84
C THR A 15 -10.93 -10.86 31.89
N LEU A 16 -12.07 -10.63 32.50
CA LEU A 16 -12.49 -9.32 32.99
C LEU A 16 -11.47 -8.88 34.06
N VAL A 17 -10.36 -8.32 33.64
CA VAL A 17 -9.40 -7.70 34.54
C VAL A 17 -9.78 -6.25 34.67
N PRO A 18 -9.89 -5.71 35.89
CA PRO A 18 -10.20 -4.31 36.11
C PRO A 18 -9.16 -3.45 35.41
N TYR A 19 -9.66 -2.50 34.63
CA TYR A 19 -9.02 -1.68 33.62
C TYR A 19 -7.72 -0.92 33.97
N PRO A 20 -7.40 -0.59 35.25
CA PRO A 20 -6.24 0.26 35.53
C PRO A 20 -4.87 -0.45 35.50
N THR A 21 -4.82 -1.77 35.65
CA THR A 21 -3.55 -2.50 35.82
C THR A 21 -2.93 -3.04 34.52
N LEU A 22 -3.59 -2.90 33.38
CA LEU A 22 -3.15 -3.47 32.09
C LEU A 22 -2.42 -2.49 31.17
N PHE A 23 -2.48 -1.20 31.45
CA PHE A 23 -1.77 -0.20 30.66
C PHE A 23 -0.47 0.17 31.40
N ARG A 24 0.66 -0.30 30.88
CA ARG A 24 1.94 0.32 31.19
C ARG A 24 1.86 1.79 30.79
N SER A 25 2.50 2.65 31.55
CA SER A 25 2.55 4.07 31.21
C SER A 25 3.11 4.24 29.79
N GLN A 26 2.42 4.99 28.97
CA GLN A 26 2.88 5.38 27.63
C GLN A 26 3.08 6.90 27.64
N ASP A 27 4.31 7.35 27.44
CA ASP A 27 4.69 8.77 27.54
C ASP A 27 4.22 9.62 26.35
N PHE A 28 3.56 9.00 25.37
CA PHE A 28 3.07 9.69 24.17
C PHE A 28 1.69 10.35 24.36
N GLY A 29 1.14 10.31 25.56
CA GLY A 29 -0.13 10.94 25.90
C GLY A 29 -1.12 10.01 26.61
N THR A 30 -2.32 10.54 26.88
CA THR A 30 -3.37 9.77 27.56
C THR A 30 -3.92 8.68 26.67
N VAL A 31 -3.78 7.44 27.10
CA VAL A 31 -4.28 6.25 26.40
C VAL A 31 -5.69 5.90 26.89
N ARG A 32 -6.57 5.57 25.97
CA ARG A 32 -7.94 5.14 26.22
C ARG A 32 -8.25 3.84 25.48
N VAL A 33 -9.38 3.25 25.76
CA VAL A 33 -9.87 2.06 25.03
C VAL A 33 -9.98 2.36 23.55
N GLY A 34 -9.47 1.46 22.71
CA GLY A 34 -9.42 1.63 21.27
C GLY A 34 -8.18 2.38 20.76
N ASP A 35 -7.29 2.84 21.64
CA ASP A 35 -5.98 3.38 21.26
C ASP A 35 -4.95 2.26 21.06
N ILE A 36 -3.89 2.57 20.32
CA ILE A 36 -2.80 1.64 20.06
C ILE A 36 -2.00 1.42 21.34
N LYS A 37 -1.76 0.14 21.66
CA LYS A 37 -0.92 -0.29 22.77
C LYS A 37 0.44 -0.71 22.23
N TYR A 38 1.49 -0.10 22.73
CA TYR A 38 2.87 -0.42 22.39
C TYR A 38 3.50 -1.39 23.39
N ARG A 39 4.55 -2.04 22.93
CA ARG A 39 5.33 -2.96 23.76
C ARG A 39 6.50 -2.21 24.39
N ASP A 40 6.66 -2.36 25.69
CA ASP A 40 7.86 -2.04 26.42
C ASP A 40 8.95 -3.07 26.04
N ILE A 41 9.98 -2.62 25.36
CA ILE A 41 11.06 -3.46 24.83
C ILE A 41 12.19 -3.62 25.82
N ASN A 42 12.55 -2.53 26.52
CA ASN A 42 13.64 -2.51 27.50
C ASN A 42 13.22 -3.07 28.86
N GLY A 43 11.91 -3.19 29.15
CA GLY A 43 11.37 -3.78 30.39
C GLY A 43 11.36 -2.84 31.57
N ASP A 44 11.50 -1.52 31.37
CA ASP A 44 11.52 -0.52 32.44
C ASP A 44 10.15 -0.15 33.02
N GLY A 45 9.06 -0.67 32.41
CA GLY A 45 7.68 -0.43 32.82
C GLY A 45 7.03 0.79 32.17
N VAL A 46 7.75 1.58 31.38
CA VAL A 46 7.28 2.78 30.69
C VAL A 46 7.55 2.65 29.20
N VAL A 47 6.54 2.85 28.38
CA VAL A 47 6.71 2.87 26.92
C VAL A 47 7.06 4.29 26.46
N ASN A 48 8.26 4.45 25.92
CA ASN A 48 8.78 5.75 25.49
C ASN A 48 9.73 5.61 24.28
N THR A 49 10.55 6.64 24.02
CA THR A 49 11.49 6.65 22.89
C THR A 49 12.64 5.65 23.03
N PHE A 50 12.91 5.12 24.23
CA PHE A 50 13.93 4.08 24.46
C PHE A 50 13.47 2.69 24.00
N ASP A 51 12.17 2.51 23.74
CA ASP A 51 11.60 1.28 23.17
C ASP A 51 11.63 1.23 21.64
N GLN A 52 12.33 2.17 21.00
CA GLN A 52 12.43 2.22 19.55
C GLN A 52 13.45 1.22 19.02
N VAL A 53 13.02 0.36 18.12
CA VAL A 53 13.85 -0.62 17.42
C VAL A 53 13.63 -0.53 15.92
N ALA A 54 14.59 -1.05 15.14
CA ALA A 54 14.40 -1.16 13.69
C ALA A 54 13.29 -2.15 13.37
N ILE A 55 12.39 -1.78 12.47
CA ILE A 55 11.27 -2.62 12.02
C ILE A 55 11.17 -2.61 10.50
N GLY A 56 10.76 -3.75 9.92
CA GLY A 56 10.53 -3.90 8.49
C GLY A 56 11.78 -3.78 7.63
N TYR A 57 11.53 -3.67 6.34
CA TYR A 57 12.54 -3.43 5.33
C TYR A 57 12.76 -1.93 5.10
N THR A 58 13.71 -1.58 4.26
CA THR A 58 13.95 -0.20 3.85
C THR A 58 12.81 0.36 3.01
N THR A 59 12.70 1.67 2.92
CA THR A 59 11.72 2.34 2.05
C THR A 59 12.10 2.27 0.57
N VAL A 60 13.39 1.99 0.29
CA VAL A 60 13.88 1.69 -1.05
C VAL A 60 13.84 0.18 -1.23
N PRO A 61 13.23 -0.34 -2.29
CA PRO A 61 13.14 -1.78 -2.52
C PRO A 61 14.52 -2.44 -2.58
N GLU A 62 14.71 -3.51 -1.83
CA GLU A 62 15.94 -4.30 -1.87
C GLU A 62 15.98 -5.24 -3.08
N ILE A 63 14.80 -5.66 -3.56
CA ILE A 63 14.66 -6.57 -4.70
C ILE A 63 13.85 -5.88 -5.78
N ASN A 64 14.45 -5.72 -6.97
CA ASN A 64 13.76 -5.30 -8.18
C ASN A 64 13.83 -6.45 -9.19
N TYR A 65 12.70 -6.79 -9.78
CA TYR A 65 12.64 -7.88 -10.76
C TYR A 65 11.71 -7.54 -11.92
N GLY A 66 12.00 -8.16 -13.08
CA GLY A 66 11.16 -8.06 -14.25
C GLY A 66 11.37 -9.26 -15.16
N PHE A 67 10.29 -9.69 -15.79
CA PHE A 67 10.31 -10.78 -16.75
C PHE A 67 9.24 -10.57 -17.81
N GLY A 68 9.50 -11.09 -19.00
CA GLY A 68 8.55 -10.96 -20.10
C GLY A 68 8.66 -12.12 -21.08
N VAL A 69 7.60 -12.28 -21.86
CA VAL A 69 7.50 -13.27 -22.91
C VAL A 69 6.98 -12.59 -24.16
N SER A 70 7.59 -12.92 -25.30
CA SER A 70 7.12 -12.50 -26.63
C SER A 70 7.00 -13.72 -27.52
N LEU A 71 5.84 -13.87 -28.14
CA LEU A 71 5.50 -14.99 -29.01
C LEU A 71 5.05 -14.46 -30.36
N GLY A 72 5.50 -15.08 -31.44
CA GLY A 72 5.11 -14.73 -32.80
C GLY A 72 4.67 -15.98 -33.59
N TRP A 73 3.53 -15.88 -34.27
CA TRP A 73 3.03 -16.96 -35.11
C TRP A 73 2.20 -16.46 -36.29
N LYS A 74 2.65 -16.74 -37.51
CA LYS A 74 1.95 -16.42 -38.77
C LYS A 74 1.42 -14.97 -38.85
N GLY A 75 2.23 -13.99 -38.43
CA GLY A 75 1.88 -12.57 -38.45
C GLY A 75 1.19 -12.07 -37.19
N LEU A 76 0.71 -12.96 -36.30
CA LEU A 76 0.29 -12.59 -34.96
C LEU A 76 1.52 -12.51 -34.05
N ASP A 77 1.59 -11.46 -33.26
CA ASP A 77 2.59 -11.30 -32.18
C ASP A 77 1.90 -10.91 -30.89
N VAL A 78 2.36 -11.50 -29.80
CA VAL A 78 1.88 -11.21 -28.44
C VAL A 78 3.08 -11.02 -27.54
N SER A 79 3.12 -9.95 -26.79
CA SER A 79 4.13 -9.71 -25.78
C SER A 79 3.52 -9.29 -24.47
N VAL A 80 4.10 -9.77 -23.37
CA VAL A 80 3.75 -9.38 -22.01
C VAL A 80 5.02 -9.12 -21.23
N PHE A 81 4.99 -8.09 -20.38
CA PHE A 81 6.09 -7.76 -19.49
C PHE A 81 5.56 -7.45 -18.10
N PHE A 82 6.13 -8.14 -17.12
CA PHE A 82 5.87 -7.95 -15.70
C PHE A 82 7.07 -7.26 -15.05
N SER A 83 6.78 -6.36 -14.12
CA SER A 83 7.77 -5.69 -13.28
C SER A 83 7.25 -5.67 -11.86
N GLY A 84 8.14 -5.83 -10.91
CA GLY A 84 7.78 -5.82 -9.49
C GLY A 84 8.96 -5.49 -8.59
N VAL A 85 8.62 -5.27 -7.33
CA VAL A 85 9.58 -5.04 -6.26
C VAL A 85 9.24 -5.91 -5.07
N GLY A 86 10.25 -6.19 -4.27
CA GLY A 86 10.11 -6.93 -3.02
C GLY A 86 10.99 -6.37 -1.93
N HIS A 87 10.73 -6.78 -0.70
CA HIS A 87 11.41 -6.29 0.49
C HIS A 87 11.39 -4.75 0.59
N VAL A 88 10.20 -4.19 0.56
CA VAL A 88 9.99 -2.76 0.72
C VAL A 88 8.87 -2.52 1.73
N THR A 89 9.12 -1.67 2.70
CA THR A 89 8.15 -1.38 3.76
C THR A 89 7.99 0.14 3.92
N ARG A 90 6.75 0.58 4.13
CA ARG A 90 6.46 1.97 4.47
C ARG A 90 5.64 2.06 5.74
N ILE A 91 5.84 3.14 6.47
CA ILE A 91 4.97 3.54 7.57
C ILE A 91 3.94 4.50 7.00
N ILE A 92 2.72 4.02 6.85
CA ILE A 92 1.62 4.84 6.36
C ILE A 92 1.14 5.82 7.44
N GLY A 93 0.62 6.96 6.99
CA GLY A 93 0.19 8.01 7.91
C GLY A 93 -0.70 9.04 7.25
N GLY A 94 -0.84 10.18 7.91
CA GLY A 94 -1.57 11.33 7.39
C GLY A 94 -3.01 11.46 7.90
N TYR A 95 -3.60 12.60 7.60
CA TYR A 95 -4.94 12.97 8.09
C TYR A 95 -6.05 12.04 7.58
N ASN A 96 -5.86 11.44 6.39
CA ASN A 96 -6.83 10.49 5.81
C ASN A 96 -6.96 9.20 6.61
N LEU A 97 -5.91 8.82 7.36
CA LEU A 97 -5.85 7.62 8.20
C LEU A 97 -6.16 7.92 9.67
N TYR A 98 -5.74 9.09 10.16
CA TYR A 98 -5.82 9.40 11.58
C TYR A 98 -7.10 10.13 11.98
N GLY A 99 -7.91 10.58 11.00
CA GLY A 99 -9.04 11.47 11.26
C GLY A 99 -8.60 12.72 12.02
N GLY A 100 -9.43 13.45 12.65
CA GLY A 100 -9.12 14.68 13.38
C GLY A 100 -7.91 14.69 14.34
N ALA A 101 -7.11 13.62 14.33
CA ALA A 101 -5.90 13.47 15.14
C ALA A 101 -4.71 14.33 14.69
N SER A 102 -4.76 14.92 13.49
CA SER A 102 -3.70 15.83 13.02
C SER A 102 -4.06 17.28 13.30
N ASN A 103 -3.06 18.18 13.29
CA ASN A 103 -3.29 19.63 13.39
C ASN A 103 -4.12 20.21 12.23
N TYR A 104 -4.41 19.38 11.22
CA TYR A 104 -5.17 19.73 10.02
C TYR A 104 -6.64 19.29 10.12
N ILE A 105 -7.27 19.47 11.27
CA ILE A 105 -8.69 19.14 11.55
C ILE A 105 -9.66 19.68 10.48
N ARG A 106 -9.28 20.71 9.77
CA ARG A 106 -10.11 21.35 8.73
C ARG A 106 -10.15 20.58 7.39
N GLN A 107 -9.27 19.60 7.18
CA GLN A 107 -9.20 18.80 5.95
C GLN A 107 -9.89 17.43 6.09
N GLY A 108 -10.75 17.28 7.03
CA GLY A 108 -11.57 16.22 7.56
C GLY A 108 -12.05 15.06 6.69
N GLN A 109 -11.44 14.80 5.54
CA GLN A 109 -11.70 13.60 4.76
C GLN A 109 -10.87 12.44 5.28
N ILE A 110 -11.53 11.32 5.54
CA ILE A 110 -10.90 10.04 5.88
C ILE A 110 -11.23 9.02 4.80
N PHE A 111 -10.40 8.02 4.64
CA PHE A 111 -10.73 6.90 3.76
C PHE A 111 -11.97 6.16 4.27
N ALA A 112 -12.80 5.68 3.34
CA ALA A 112 -14.00 4.89 3.68
C ALA A 112 -13.63 3.65 4.50
N ASP A 113 -12.55 2.96 4.11
CA ASP A 113 -12.01 1.80 4.82
C ASP A 113 -11.68 2.12 6.30
N VAL A 114 -11.15 3.31 6.59
CA VAL A 114 -10.90 3.75 7.96
C VAL A 114 -12.22 4.01 8.72
N ALA A 115 -13.18 4.65 8.06
CA ALA A 115 -14.48 4.94 8.66
C ALA A 115 -15.25 3.68 9.05
N GLU A 116 -15.16 2.65 8.22
CA GLU A 116 -15.90 1.39 8.38
C GLU A 116 -15.21 0.42 9.33
N ASN A 117 -13.87 0.35 9.29
CA ASN A 117 -13.09 -0.67 10.00
C ASN A 117 -12.33 -0.14 11.23
N ARG A 118 -12.68 1.05 11.72
CA ARG A 118 -12.10 1.58 12.96
C ARG A 118 -12.77 0.99 14.21
N TRP A 119 -12.02 0.98 15.28
CA TRP A 119 -12.61 0.76 16.59
C TRP A 119 -13.60 1.89 16.96
N SER A 120 -14.75 1.54 17.50
CA SER A 120 -15.74 2.51 18.01
C SER A 120 -16.49 1.93 19.21
N LEU A 121 -17.14 2.78 20.02
CA LEU A 121 -17.99 2.33 21.11
C LEU A 121 -19.20 1.53 20.61
N ALA A 122 -19.68 1.79 19.40
CA ALA A 122 -20.77 1.05 18.78
C ALA A 122 -20.31 -0.33 18.26
N ASN A 123 -19.02 -0.45 17.90
CA ASN A 123 -18.39 -1.69 17.45
C ASN A 123 -17.01 -1.83 18.13
N PRO A 124 -16.96 -2.32 19.38
CA PRO A 124 -15.74 -2.42 20.17
C PRO A 124 -14.93 -3.68 19.82
N ASP A 125 -14.57 -3.83 18.53
CA ASP A 125 -13.77 -4.95 18.05
C ASP A 125 -12.30 -4.77 18.46
N PRO A 126 -11.71 -5.67 19.28
CA PRO A 126 -10.30 -5.61 19.65
C PRO A 126 -9.35 -5.90 18.46
N ASN A 127 -9.87 -6.40 17.34
CA ASN A 127 -9.13 -6.66 16.11
C ASN A 127 -9.42 -5.61 15.01
N ALA A 128 -10.03 -4.49 15.35
CA ALA A 128 -10.30 -3.42 14.40
C ALA A 128 -9.03 -3.04 13.61
N LYS A 129 -9.19 -2.86 12.30
CA LYS A 129 -8.08 -2.52 11.40
C LYS A 129 -7.45 -1.16 11.73
N TYR A 130 -8.25 -0.26 12.30
CA TYR A 130 -7.83 1.09 12.69
C TYR A 130 -8.21 1.41 14.14
N PRO A 131 -7.42 2.26 14.83
CA PRO A 131 -7.72 2.66 16.19
C PRO A 131 -8.96 3.56 16.24
N ARG A 132 -9.41 3.87 17.46
CA ARG A 132 -10.46 4.85 17.63
C ARG A 132 -10.08 6.20 17.04
N MET A 133 -11.07 6.94 16.60
CA MET A 133 -10.91 8.32 16.11
C MET A 133 -11.21 9.34 17.22
N SER A 134 -10.65 10.53 17.08
CA SER A 134 -10.89 11.65 17.97
C SER A 134 -10.91 12.95 17.18
N THR A 135 -11.61 13.95 17.68
CA THR A 135 -11.57 15.33 17.17
C THR A 135 -10.35 16.11 17.66
N THR A 136 -9.61 15.54 18.62
CA THR A 136 -8.36 16.10 19.12
C THR A 136 -7.18 15.19 18.75
N ARG A 137 -6.00 15.81 18.63
CA ARG A 137 -4.77 15.08 18.30
C ARG A 137 -4.44 14.05 19.39
N MET A 138 -4.21 12.83 18.96
CA MET A 138 -3.84 11.70 19.82
C MET A 138 -2.41 11.26 19.48
N GLU A 139 -1.42 11.88 20.14
CA GLU A 139 0.00 11.62 19.86
C GLU A 139 0.36 10.13 19.98
N ASN A 140 -0.29 9.41 20.91
CA ASN A 140 -0.07 7.99 21.07
C ASN A 140 -0.36 7.22 19.78
N ASN A 141 -1.46 7.49 19.09
CA ASN A 141 -1.84 6.73 17.89
C ASN A 141 -1.05 7.14 16.64
N LEU A 142 -0.27 8.22 16.72
CA LEU A 142 0.53 8.75 15.61
C LEU A 142 1.97 8.19 15.58
N GLN A 143 2.36 7.39 16.58
CA GLN A 143 3.72 6.89 16.66
C GLN A 143 4.01 5.89 15.52
N LYS A 144 5.19 6.04 14.91
CA LYS A 144 5.69 5.12 13.90
C LYS A 144 5.89 3.73 14.50
N SER A 145 5.17 2.75 14.02
CA SER A 145 5.12 1.42 14.61
C SER A 145 4.74 0.35 13.61
N THR A 146 4.83 -0.90 14.01
CA THR A 146 4.35 -2.04 13.21
C THR A 146 2.86 -1.96 12.90
N TYR A 147 2.09 -1.21 13.69
CA TYR A 147 0.67 -0.99 13.43
C TYR A 147 0.44 -0.24 12.09
N TRP A 148 1.28 0.75 11.81
CA TRP A 148 1.20 1.56 10.59
C TRP A 148 2.13 1.08 9.48
N GLN A 149 2.94 0.07 9.77
CA GLN A 149 3.83 -0.54 8.78
C GLN A 149 3.02 -1.34 7.75
N ARG A 150 3.34 -1.15 6.48
CA ARG A 150 2.76 -1.91 5.36
C ARG A 150 3.87 -2.43 4.47
N ASP A 151 3.67 -3.64 3.97
CA ASP A 151 4.46 -4.18 2.88
C ASP A 151 3.98 -3.54 1.57
N MET A 152 4.90 -2.93 0.84
CA MET A 152 4.65 -2.30 -0.45
C MET A 152 5.17 -3.13 -1.61
N SER A 153 5.46 -4.39 -1.38
CA SER A 153 5.84 -5.32 -2.45
C SER A 153 4.69 -5.48 -3.43
N PHE A 154 5.02 -5.52 -4.72
CA PHE A 154 4.02 -5.72 -5.76
C PHE A 154 4.59 -6.41 -7.00
N LEU A 155 3.71 -7.00 -7.79
CA LEU A 155 3.94 -7.46 -9.15
C LEU A 155 2.93 -6.79 -10.06
N ARG A 156 3.39 -6.17 -11.15
CA ARG A 156 2.54 -5.45 -12.10
C ARG A 156 2.71 -5.99 -13.51
N LEU A 157 1.59 -6.22 -14.20
CA LEU A 157 1.58 -6.36 -15.65
C LEU A 157 1.80 -4.96 -16.26
N LYS A 158 3.07 -4.66 -16.51
CA LYS A 158 3.54 -3.32 -16.91
C LYS A 158 3.17 -3.03 -18.36
N ASN A 159 3.40 -3.99 -19.26
CA ASN A 159 3.05 -3.90 -20.67
C ASN A 159 2.44 -5.22 -21.15
N ALA A 160 1.41 -5.10 -21.96
CA ALA A 160 0.87 -6.21 -22.74
C ALA A 160 0.52 -5.68 -24.12
N GLU A 161 0.93 -6.39 -25.16
CA GLU A 161 0.67 -6.02 -26.54
C GLU A 161 0.27 -7.24 -27.34
N ILE A 162 -0.72 -7.07 -28.19
CA ILE A 162 -1.09 -8.02 -29.24
C ILE A 162 -1.10 -7.29 -30.57
N GLY A 163 -0.36 -7.80 -31.54
CA GLY A 163 -0.25 -7.24 -32.87
C GLY A 163 -0.55 -8.26 -33.95
N TYR A 164 -0.98 -7.76 -35.10
CA TYR A 164 -1.16 -8.57 -36.28
C TYR A 164 -0.61 -7.87 -37.49
N THR A 165 0.37 -8.50 -38.15
CA THR A 165 0.97 -8.03 -39.38
C THR A 165 0.29 -8.67 -40.58
N LEU A 166 -0.23 -7.83 -41.47
CA LEU A 166 -0.93 -8.33 -42.65
C LEU A 166 0.01 -9.11 -43.57
N PRO A 167 -0.52 -10.14 -44.27
CA PRO A 167 0.24 -10.87 -45.26
C PRO A 167 0.73 -9.95 -46.40
N LYS A 168 1.97 -10.12 -46.85
CA LYS A 168 2.58 -9.31 -47.90
C LYS A 168 1.80 -9.30 -49.24
N ALA A 169 1.03 -10.36 -49.49
CA ALA A 169 0.18 -10.42 -50.70
C ALA A 169 -0.92 -9.35 -50.70
N TRP A 170 -1.38 -8.90 -49.52
CA TRP A 170 -2.40 -7.87 -49.42
C TRP A 170 -1.78 -6.46 -49.45
N THR A 171 -0.67 -6.26 -48.71
CA THR A 171 -0.04 -4.95 -48.57
C THR A 171 0.62 -4.47 -49.87
N LYS A 172 1.20 -5.38 -50.69
CA LYS A 172 1.79 -5.05 -51.99
C LYS A 172 0.80 -4.43 -52.98
N LYS A 173 -0.49 -4.84 -52.93
CA LYS A 173 -1.54 -4.26 -53.77
C LYS A 173 -1.79 -2.79 -53.48
N ALA A 174 -1.52 -2.36 -52.25
CA ALA A 174 -1.68 -0.99 -51.79
C ALA A 174 -0.37 -0.19 -51.84
N GLY A 175 0.73 -0.76 -52.39
CA GLY A 175 2.03 -0.10 -52.44
C GLY A 175 2.74 -0.01 -51.08
N LEU A 176 2.30 -0.82 -50.12
CA LEU A 176 2.86 -0.82 -48.74
C LEU A 176 3.76 -2.04 -48.56
N SER A 177 4.89 -1.87 -47.87
CA SER A 177 5.79 -2.96 -47.53
C SER A 177 5.30 -3.76 -46.34
N THR A 178 4.76 -3.09 -45.32
CA THR A 178 4.23 -3.73 -44.11
C THR A 178 3.09 -2.91 -43.51
N VAL A 179 2.05 -3.60 -43.05
CA VAL A 179 0.95 -3.03 -42.25
C VAL A 179 0.75 -3.89 -41.05
N ARG A 180 0.87 -3.29 -39.83
CA ARG A 180 0.68 -3.97 -38.58
C ARG A 180 -0.33 -3.20 -37.72
N PHE A 181 -1.39 -3.88 -37.30
CA PHE A 181 -2.32 -3.40 -36.29
C PHE A 181 -1.89 -3.91 -34.93
N TYR A 182 -2.02 -3.09 -33.89
CA TYR A 182 -1.71 -3.52 -32.54
C TYR A 182 -2.65 -2.91 -31.49
N LEU A 183 -2.84 -3.64 -30.43
CA LEU A 183 -3.49 -3.21 -29.20
C LEU A 183 -2.47 -3.34 -28.07
N GLN A 184 -2.21 -2.25 -27.39
CA GLN A 184 -1.24 -2.19 -26.29
C GLN A 184 -1.93 -1.74 -25.03
N GLY A 185 -1.61 -2.39 -23.92
CA GLY A 185 -2.02 -1.98 -22.59
C GLY A 185 -0.81 -1.72 -21.68
N VAL A 186 -0.89 -0.68 -20.88
CA VAL A 186 0.12 -0.31 -19.89
C VAL A 186 -0.48 -0.26 -18.50
N ASN A 187 0.24 -0.80 -17.52
CA ASN A 187 -0.17 -0.86 -16.10
C ASN A 187 -1.54 -1.55 -15.90
N LEU A 188 -1.78 -2.66 -16.58
CA LEU A 188 -3.10 -3.28 -16.64
C LEU A 188 -3.55 -3.91 -15.32
N LEU A 189 -2.66 -4.64 -14.66
CA LEU A 189 -2.95 -5.37 -13.43
C LEU A 189 -1.83 -5.15 -12.41
N THR A 190 -2.21 -5.02 -11.15
CA THR A 190 -1.27 -4.93 -10.01
C THR A 190 -1.68 -5.96 -8.97
N PHE A 191 -0.73 -6.77 -8.53
CA PHE A 191 -0.86 -7.74 -7.46
C PHE A 191 -0.04 -7.26 -6.28
N SER A 192 -0.69 -6.96 -5.15
CA SER A 192 -0.07 -6.48 -3.92
C SER A 192 -1.02 -6.77 -2.76
N ASP A 193 -0.48 -6.99 -1.57
CA ASP A 193 -1.26 -7.07 -0.33
C ASP A 193 -1.70 -5.68 0.17
N PHE A 194 -1.14 -4.62 -0.40
CA PHE A 194 -1.50 -3.25 -0.08
C PHE A 194 -2.62 -2.75 -1.01
N ASP A 195 -3.72 -2.31 -0.42
CA ASP A 195 -4.99 -1.99 -1.09
C ASP A 195 -5.47 -0.53 -0.97
N LEU A 196 -4.80 0.30 -0.15
CA LEU A 196 -5.26 1.68 0.10
C LEU A 196 -4.98 2.64 -1.05
N TRP A 197 -3.85 2.49 -1.72
CA TRP A 197 -3.45 3.22 -2.95
C TRP A 197 -2.44 2.42 -3.75
N ASP A 198 -1.98 2.96 -4.86
CA ASP A 198 -1.01 2.27 -5.72
C ASP A 198 0.33 2.07 -5.00
N PRO A 199 0.81 0.82 -4.79
CA PRO A 199 2.05 0.55 -4.07
C PRO A 199 3.31 1.09 -4.76
N GLU A 200 3.28 1.36 -6.08
CA GLU A 200 4.40 1.97 -6.82
C GLU A 200 4.56 3.46 -6.46
N LEU A 201 3.51 4.08 -5.89
CA LEU A 201 3.63 5.43 -5.38
C LEU A 201 4.48 5.43 -4.11
N GLU A 202 5.59 6.11 -4.14
CA GLU A 202 6.45 6.29 -2.98
C GLU A 202 5.84 7.28 -1.97
N ALA A 203 4.57 7.09 -1.61
CA ALA A 203 3.79 7.99 -0.79
C ALA A 203 3.41 7.35 0.54
N ASP A 204 3.67 8.05 1.64
CA ASP A 204 3.25 7.63 2.97
C ASP A 204 1.80 8.03 3.29
N TYR A 205 1.22 8.95 2.53
CA TYR A 205 -0.08 9.59 2.83
C TYR A 205 -1.18 9.33 1.78
N GLY A 206 -0.86 8.63 0.70
CA GLY A 206 -1.82 8.33 -0.38
C GLY A 206 -2.37 9.57 -1.11
N ASN A 207 -1.64 10.68 -1.11
CA ASN A 207 -2.05 11.96 -1.70
C ASN A 207 -1.39 12.26 -3.05
N GLN A 208 -0.75 11.27 -3.65
CA GLN A 208 -0.14 11.39 -4.96
C GLN A 208 -1.07 10.86 -6.05
N TYR A 209 -0.83 11.33 -7.27
CA TYR A 209 -1.61 10.88 -8.42
C TYR A 209 -1.27 9.41 -8.74
N PRO A 210 -2.27 8.51 -8.84
CA PRO A 210 -2.03 7.10 -9.09
C PRO A 210 -1.51 6.86 -10.51
N THR A 211 -0.76 5.76 -10.66
CA THR A 211 -0.28 5.30 -11.96
C THR A 211 -1.47 4.96 -12.86
N VAL A 212 -1.57 5.64 -14.01
CA VAL A 212 -2.69 5.45 -14.94
C VAL A 212 -2.59 4.13 -15.70
N ARG A 213 -3.75 3.53 -15.90
CA ARG A 213 -3.94 2.42 -16.83
C ARG A 213 -4.26 2.97 -18.20
N THR A 214 -3.51 2.55 -19.21
CA THR A 214 -3.67 3.04 -20.59
C THR A 214 -3.89 1.87 -21.53
N VAL A 215 -4.83 2.04 -22.47
CA VAL A 215 -5.06 1.10 -23.57
C VAL A 215 -4.97 1.91 -24.89
N THR A 216 -4.12 1.46 -25.78
CA THR A 216 -3.84 2.12 -27.07
C THR A 216 -4.09 1.16 -28.21
N LEU A 217 -4.86 1.61 -29.22
CA LEU A 217 -4.96 0.95 -30.51
C LEU A 217 -4.14 1.72 -31.53
N GLY A 218 -3.31 1.03 -32.27
CA GLY A 218 -2.44 1.68 -33.26
C GLY A 218 -2.24 0.88 -34.54
N VAL A 219 -1.74 1.57 -35.52
CA VAL A 219 -1.40 1.00 -36.83
C VAL A 219 0.01 1.48 -37.23
N ASN A 220 0.88 0.55 -37.59
CA ASN A 220 2.19 0.83 -38.13
C ASN A 220 2.16 0.56 -39.64
N LEU A 221 2.56 1.57 -40.44
CA LEU A 221 2.61 1.51 -41.89
C LEU A 221 4.05 1.76 -42.34
N ASN A 222 4.56 0.85 -43.15
CA ASN A 222 5.87 1.05 -43.86
C ASN A 222 5.60 1.04 -45.35
N ILE A 223 6.14 2.01 -46.04
CA ILE A 223 6.06 2.20 -47.49
C ILE A 223 7.29 1.60 -48.16
#